data_0147ec4b7039c7f74df86c438c8ad5b8
#
_entry.id   0147ec4b7039c7f74df86c438c8ad5b8
#
_cell.length_a   1.000
_cell.length_b   1.000
_cell.length_c   1.000
_cell.angle_alpha   90.00
_cell.angle_beta   90.00
_cell.angle_gamma   90.00
#
_symmetry.space_group_name_H-M   'P 1'
#
loop_
_entity.id
_entity.type
_entity.pdbx_description
1 polymer ?
#
loop_
_entity_poly.entity_id
_entity_poly.type
_entity_poly.pdbx_seq_one_letter_code
_entity_poly.pdbx_strand_id
1 'polypeptide(L)'
;AKTVFVERENGQFQLRRGFAIPKGARVVMVEDIITTGLSSRECLAAIADQPGEIVGAACLIDRSGGRADLGKPLVALATLDIPTFEADDLPPELAALPAVKPGSRSLSNQA
;
A
#
# COMPACT_ATOMS: atom_id res chain seq x y z
N ALA A 1 10.95 3.99 18.42
CA ALA A 1 10.64 4.60 17.13
C ALA A 1 9.39 5.47 17.25
N LYS A 2 9.31 6.50 16.43
CA LYS A 2 8.09 7.30 16.28
C LYS A 2 7.33 6.84 15.05
N THR A 3 6.01 6.82 15.14
CA THR A 3 5.13 6.49 14.04
C THR A 3 4.41 7.74 13.56
N VAL A 4 4.37 7.94 12.25
CA VAL A 4 3.58 8.98 11.59
C VAL A 4 2.69 8.31 10.53
N PHE A 5 1.65 9.00 10.11
CA PHE A 5 0.71 8.46 9.14
C PHE A 5 0.73 9.29 7.85
N VAL A 6 0.61 8.57 6.75
CA VAL A 6 0.25 9.12 5.46
C VAL A 6 -1.20 8.73 5.18
N GLU A 7 -2.02 9.66 4.78
CA GLU A 7 -3.41 9.43 4.45
C GLU A 7 -3.75 9.96 3.07
N ARG A 8 -4.76 9.37 2.45
CA ARG A 8 -5.22 9.82 1.14
C ARG A 8 -6.26 10.92 1.32
N GLU A 9 -5.95 12.09 0.80
CA GLU A 9 -6.83 13.25 0.78
C GLU A 9 -7.01 13.72 -0.67
N ASN A 10 -8.25 13.86 -1.14
CA ASN A 10 -8.55 14.23 -2.53
C ASN A 10 -7.84 13.35 -3.57
N GLY A 11 -7.73 12.04 -3.29
CA GLY A 11 -7.09 11.08 -4.19
C GLY A 11 -5.57 11.04 -4.12
N GLN A 12 -4.92 11.89 -3.32
CA GLN A 12 -3.47 11.95 -3.19
C GLN A 12 -3.02 11.61 -1.76
N PHE A 13 -1.90 10.92 -1.66
CA PHE A 13 -1.28 10.68 -0.36
C PHE A 13 -0.61 11.96 0.15
N GLN A 14 -0.83 12.21 1.44
CA GLN A 14 -0.21 13.32 2.16
C GLN A 14 0.18 12.88 3.56
N LEU A 15 1.30 13.41 4.06
CA LEU A 15 1.63 13.26 5.46
C LEU A 15 0.52 13.94 6.29
N ARG A 16 -0.05 13.20 7.25
CA ARG A 16 -1.14 13.72 8.06
C ARG A 16 -0.75 15.05 8.71
N ARG A 17 -1.68 15.98 8.70
CA ARG A 17 -1.51 17.32 9.28
C ARG A 17 -1.03 17.25 10.73
N GLY A 18 0.02 17.99 11.03
CA GLY A 18 0.65 18.00 12.36
C GLY A 18 1.80 17.00 12.51
N PHE A 19 2.00 16.10 11.56
CA PHE A 19 3.19 15.26 11.52
C PHE A 19 4.29 15.89 10.67
N ALA A 20 5.53 15.68 11.09
CA ALA A 20 6.71 16.07 10.36
C ALA A 20 7.79 14.99 10.52
N ILE A 21 8.58 14.82 9.48
CA ILE A 21 9.75 13.94 9.48
C ILE A 21 10.98 14.83 9.63
N PRO A 22 11.66 14.81 10.78
CA PRO A 22 12.77 15.72 11.02
C PRO A 22 14.01 15.35 10.20
N LYS A 23 14.86 16.33 9.98
CA LYS A 23 16.18 16.13 9.35
C LYS A 23 16.98 15.06 10.12
N GLY A 24 17.61 14.16 9.38
CA GLY A 24 18.40 13.06 9.91
C GLY A 24 17.59 11.86 10.42
N ALA A 25 16.25 11.92 10.41
CA ALA A 25 15.43 10.77 10.71
C ALA A 25 15.57 9.72 9.61
N ARG A 26 15.77 8.47 10.00
CA ARG A 26 15.73 7.33 9.10
C ARG A 26 14.29 6.78 9.08
N VAL A 27 13.69 6.72 7.91
CA VAL A 27 12.28 6.42 7.72
C VAL A 27 12.13 5.07 7.03
N VAL A 28 11.28 4.23 7.59
CA VAL A 28 10.80 3.00 6.95
C VAL A 28 9.31 3.16 6.69
N MET A 29 8.90 3.01 5.45
CA MET A 29 7.47 2.91 5.10
C MET A 29 6.97 1.53 5.49
N VAL A 30 5.82 1.46 6.15
CA VAL A 30 5.22 0.19 6.58
C VAL A 30 3.80 0.08 6.03
N GLU A 31 3.48 -1.06 5.44
CA GLU A 31 2.19 -1.37 4.87
C GLU A 31 1.77 -2.80 5.23
N ASP A 32 0.49 -3.09 5.23
CA ASP A 32 0.01 -4.45 5.49
C ASP A 32 0.22 -5.36 4.28
N ILE A 33 -0.29 -4.99 3.11
CA ILE A 33 -0.25 -5.80 1.89
C ILE A 33 0.23 -4.98 0.70
N ILE A 34 1.20 -5.50 -0.03
CA ILE A 34 1.66 -4.95 -1.31
C ILE A 34 1.20 -5.86 -2.44
N THR A 35 0.55 -5.28 -3.45
CA THR A 35 0.14 -5.97 -4.69
C THR A 35 1.05 -5.57 -5.84
N THR A 36 0.77 -4.44 -6.50
CA THR A 36 1.62 -3.91 -7.58
C THR A 36 2.71 -2.97 -7.07
N GLY A 37 2.59 -2.49 -5.85
CA GLY A 37 3.45 -1.46 -5.27
C GLY A 37 3.08 -0.03 -5.66
N LEU A 38 2.00 0.17 -6.43
CA LEU A 38 1.59 1.52 -6.86
C LEU A 38 1.30 2.43 -5.67
N SER A 39 0.43 2.03 -4.76
CA SER A 39 0.10 2.80 -3.55
C SER A 39 1.33 3.07 -2.69
N SER A 40 2.22 2.09 -2.58
CA SER A 40 3.46 2.24 -1.82
C SER A 40 4.40 3.27 -2.46
N ARG A 41 4.53 3.27 -3.80
CA ARG A 41 5.31 4.28 -4.52
C ARG A 41 4.70 5.68 -4.37
N GLU A 42 3.38 5.80 -4.44
CA GLU A 42 2.68 7.06 -4.19
C GLU A 42 2.91 7.59 -2.77
N CYS A 43 2.85 6.69 -1.78
CA CYS A 43 3.16 7.02 -0.39
C CYS A 43 4.60 7.52 -0.23
N LEU A 44 5.58 6.81 -0.79
CA LEU A 44 6.98 7.22 -0.75
C LEU A 44 7.20 8.57 -1.44
N ALA A 45 6.55 8.81 -2.58
CA ALA A 45 6.61 10.08 -3.28
C ALA A 45 6.02 11.24 -2.45
N ALA A 46 4.95 10.99 -1.70
CA ALA A 46 4.29 11.98 -0.86
C ALA A 46 5.17 12.49 0.31
N ILE A 47 6.16 11.70 0.71
CA ILE A 47 7.08 12.06 1.80
C ILE A 47 8.51 12.34 1.32
N ALA A 48 8.75 12.29 0.01
CA ALA A 48 10.08 12.42 -0.57
C ALA A 48 10.70 13.82 -0.35
N ASP A 49 9.88 14.84 -0.19
CA ASP A 49 10.29 16.23 0.09
C ASP A 49 10.53 16.51 1.58
N GLN A 50 10.19 15.57 2.46
CA GLN A 50 10.49 15.69 3.88
C GLN A 50 11.99 15.56 4.13
N PRO A 51 12.53 16.25 5.16
CA PRO A 51 13.97 16.29 5.38
C PRO A 51 14.60 15.01 5.95
N GLY A 52 13.80 13.98 6.21
CA GLY A 52 14.31 12.67 6.62
C GLY A 52 14.80 11.82 5.43
N GLU A 53 15.46 10.74 5.73
CA GLU A 53 15.97 9.78 4.75
C GLU A 53 15.10 8.52 4.73
N ILE A 54 14.49 8.22 3.59
CA ILE A 54 13.74 6.96 3.37
C ILE A 54 14.76 5.86 3.13
N VAL A 55 14.90 4.95 4.09
CA VAL A 55 15.89 3.87 4.03
C VAL A 55 15.33 2.56 3.52
N GLY A 56 14.02 2.39 3.49
CA GLY A 56 13.39 1.17 2.99
C GLY A 56 11.90 1.12 3.25
N ALA A 57 11.33 -0.03 2.94
CA ALA A 57 9.94 -0.35 3.16
C ALA A 57 9.80 -1.73 3.78
N ALA A 58 8.71 -1.95 4.50
CA ALA A 58 8.34 -3.24 5.06
C ALA A 58 6.85 -3.50 4.88
N CYS A 59 6.46 -4.75 4.74
CA CYS A 59 5.06 -5.15 4.73
C CYS A 59 4.88 -6.51 5.41
N LEU A 60 3.63 -6.81 5.76
CA LEU A 60 3.29 -8.14 6.26
C LEU A 60 3.29 -9.14 5.11
N ILE A 61 2.60 -8.82 4.02
CA ILE A 61 2.42 -9.72 2.87
C ILE A 61 2.77 -8.98 1.57
N ASP A 62 3.72 -9.52 0.83
CA ASP A 62 3.96 -9.17 -0.56
C ASP A 62 3.24 -10.18 -1.48
N ARG A 63 2.19 -9.73 -2.14
CA ARG A 63 1.41 -10.53 -3.09
C ARG A 63 1.95 -10.50 -4.51
N SER A 64 3.01 -9.77 -4.75
CA SER A 64 3.60 -9.65 -6.09
C SER A 64 4.57 -10.78 -6.44
N GLY A 65 4.80 -11.71 -5.52
CA GLY A 65 5.83 -12.74 -5.70
C GLY A 65 7.25 -12.15 -5.75
N GLY A 66 7.47 -11.00 -5.12
CA GLY A 66 8.76 -10.30 -5.14
C GLY A 66 8.96 -9.38 -6.34
N ARG A 67 7.92 -9.17 -7.19
CA ARG A 67 8.02 -8.33 -8.40
C ARG A 67 7.80 -6.85 -8.16
N ALA A 68 7.17 -6.48 -7.03
CA ALA A 68 6.96 -5.07 -6.70
C ALA A 68 8.29 -4.35 -6.52
N ASP A 69 8.50 -3.28 -7.28
CA ASP A 69 9.68 -2.42 -7.18
C ASP A 69 9.26 -1.06 -6.62
N LEU A 70 9.76 -0.73 -5.44
CA LEU A 70 9.50 0.53 -4.75
C LEU A 70 10.64 1.54 -4.91
N GLY A 71 11.71 1.19 -5.62
CA GLY A 71 12.92 2.00 -5.68
C GLY A 71 13.71 2.04 -4.36
N LYS A 72 13.30 1.25 -3.38
CA LYS A 72 13.91 1.11 -2.06
C LYS A 72 13.88 -0.36 -1.65
N PRO A 73 14.77 -0.82 -0.76
CA PRO A 73 14.71 -2.17 -0.22
C PRO A 73 13.34 -2.44 0.42
N LEU A 74 12.75 -3.59 0.10
CA LEU A 74 11.50 -4.06 0.67
C LEU A 74 11.72 -5.35 1.45
N VAL A 75 11.27 -5.37 2.70
CA VAL A 75 11.23 -6.57 3.55
C VAL A 75 9.78 -6.96 3.76
N ALA A 76 9.43 -8.19 3.42
CA ALA A 76 8.11 -8.79 3.65
C ALA A 76 8.22 -9.93 4.65
N LEU A 77 7.24 -10.08 5.54
CA LEU A 77 7.17 -11.26 6.41
C LEU A 77 6.76 -12.51 5.63
N ALA A 78 5.87 -12.36 4.65
CA ALA A 78 5.50 -13.42 3.73
C ALA A 78 5.45 -12.90 2.30
N THR A 79 5.91 -13.70 1.35
CA THR A 79 5.82 -13.41 -0.07
C THR A 79 4.99 -14.49 -0.74
N LEU A 80 3.91 -14.07 -1.41
CA LEU A 80 2.98 -14.94 -2.13
C LEU A 80 2.86 -14.47 -3.57
N ASP A 81 2.83 -15.41 -4.49
CA ASP A 81 2.55 -15.13 -5.89
C ASP A 81 1.05 -15.35 -6.15
N ILE A 82 0.26 -14.28 -5.99
CA ILE A 82 -1.18 -14.30 -6.18
C ILE A 82 -1.50 -13.53 -7.47
N PRO A 83 -2.04 -14.20 -8.50
CA PRO A 83 -2.39 -13.53 -9.73
C PRO A 83 -3.48 -12.49 -9.52
N THR A 84 -3.35 -11.36 -10.20
CA THR A 84 -4.37 -10.31 -10.29
C THR A 84 -4.82 -10.18 -11.73
N PHE A 85 -6.11 -9.93 -11.94
CA PHE A 85 -6.72 -9.81 -13.25
C PHE A 85 -7.47 -8.47 -13.36
N GLU A 86 -7.46 -7.89 -14.56
CA GLU A 86 -8.33 -6.77 -14.85
C GLU A 86 -9.81 -7.21 -14.89
N ALA A 87 -10.74 -6.32 -14.56
CA ALA A 87 -12.15 -6.65 -14.45
C ALA A 87 -12.78 -7.10 -15.79
N ASP A 88 -12.20 -6.66 -16.89
CA ASP A 88 -12.62 -6.97 -18.26
C ASP A 88 -11.85 -8.14 -18.89
N ASP A 89 -10.88 -8.71 -18.15
CA ASP A 89 -10.03 -9.82 -18.60
C ASP A 89 -9.94 -10.92 -17.52
N LEU A 90 -11.09 -11.34 -17.02
CA LEU A 90 -11.17 -12.40 -16.01
C LEU A 90 -11.12 -13.78 -16.64
N PRO A 91 -10.43 -14.76 -16.02
CA PRO A 91 -10.60 -16.17 -16.38
C PRO A 91 -12.08 -16.59 -16.31
N PRO A 92 -12.53 -17.52 -17.18
CA PRO A 92 -13.96 -17.90 -17.24
C PRO A 92 -14.55 -18.35 -15.90
N GLU A 93 -13.78 -19.07 -15.10
CA GLU A 93 -14.18 -19.53 -13.77
C GLU A 93 -14.39 -18.39 -12.76
N LEU A 94 -13.67 -17.28 -12.89
CA LEU A 94 -13.87 -16.09 -12.07
C LEU A 94 -14.96 -15.18 -12.63
N ALA A 95 -15.06 -15.07 -13.95
CA ALA A 95 -16.11 -14.29 -14.61
C ALA A 95 -17.52 -14.82 -14.31
N ALA A 96 -17.65 -16.14 -14.05
CA ALA A 96 -18.91 -16.78 -13.68
C ALA A 96 -19.36 -16.49 -12.25
N LEU A 97 -18.49 -15.94 -11.40
CA LEU A 97 -18.79 -15.65 -9.99
C LEU A 97 -19.31 -14.22 -9.84
N PRO A 98 -20.32 -13.99 -8.96
CA PRO A 98 -20.74 -12.62 -8.65
C PRO A 98 -19.63 -11.89 -7.90
N ALA A 99 -19.39 -10.62 -8.25
CA ALA A 99 -18.46 -9.78 -7.54
C ALA A 99 -19.05 -9.39 -6.19
N VAL A 100 -18.36 -9.74 -5.10
CA VAL A 100 -18.76 -9.40 -3.73
C VAL A 100 -17.65 -8.55 -3.12
N LYS A 101 -17.99 -7.36 -2.64
CA LYS A 101 -17.05 -6.51 -1.91
C LYS A 101 -16.96 -6.97 -0.46
N PRO A 102 -15.83 -7.50 -0.01
CA PRO A 102 -15.67 -7.87 1.39
C PRO A 102 -15.56 -6.63 2.28
N GLY A 103 -15.94 -6.78 3.54
CA GLY A 103 -15.77 -5.78 4.58
C GLY A 103 -17.06 -5.18 5.11
N SER A 104 -16.94 -4.47 6.23
CA SER A 104 -18.08 -3.95 7.02
C SER A 104 -18.85 -2.79 6.37
N ARG A 105 -18.34 -2.20 5.29
CA ARG A 105 -19.00 -1.08 4.62
C ARG A 105 -20.28 -1.45 3.88
N SER A 106 -20.52 -2.75 3.66
CA SER A 106 -21.76 -3.25 3.05
C SER A 106 -22.89 -3.46 4.07
N LEU A 107 -22.62 -3.37 5.37
CA LEU A 107 -23.61 -3.56 6.42
C LEU A 107 -24.42 -2.30 6.73
N SER A 108 -24.00 -1.13 6.24
CA SER A 108 -24.70 0.14 6.49
C SER A 108 -25.92 0.40 5.59
N ASN A 109 -26.18 -0.46 4.61
CA ASN A 109 -27.32 -0.30 3.67
C ASN A 109 -28.47 -1.29 3.90
N GLN A 110 -28.51 -1.99 5.03
CA GLN A 110 -29.60 -2.89 5.39
C GLN A 110 -30.39 -2.41 6.62
N ALA A 111 -30.47 -1.11 6.80
CA ALA A 111 -31.35 -0.52 7.79
C ALA A 111 -32.48 0.25 7.09
#